data_60fc4bc0f852cef8e5a08bc3abb8dd3a
#
_entry.id   60fc4bc0f852cef8e5a08bc3abb8dd3a
#
_cell.length_a   1.000
_cell.length_b   1.000
_cell.length_c   1.000
_cell.angle_alpha   90.00
_cell.angle_beta   90.00
_cell.angle_gamma   90.00
#
_symmetry.space_group_name_H-M   'P 1'
#
loop_
_entity.id
_entity.type
_entity.pdbx_description
1 polymer ?
#
loop_
_entity_poly.entity_id
_entity_poly.type
_entity_poly.pdbx_seq_one_letter_code
_entity_poly.pdbx_strand_id
1 'polypeptide(L)'
;MTLDSIRKRNNELVPFDRSRIENAIEQACLAIGHNDIIFIPQITTEIILALQTRFGGTEYVPSVEDIQDAVELHLMRSGRYEIAKHYITYRQKRIEERNEIVEEKIEKQELKIQKRDGRIEAFDMAKIRRVFEIAANSHSAVDIDLLVSNFHTNIFDGINSRDISQATIMTAKSYIEQDPQYSYVAAKLFLM
;
A
#
# COMPACT_ATOMS: atom_id res chain seq x y z
N MET A 1 -0.69 25.95 -3.45
CA MET A 1 0.30 25.02 -4.00
C MET A 1 -0.46 23.93 -4.72
N THR A 2 -0.03 23.54 -5.89
CA THR A 2 -0.67 22.51 -6.72
C THR A 2 -0.17 21.12 -6.32
N LEU A 3 -1.02 20.12 -6.44
CA LEU A 3 -0.65 18.71 -6.29
C LEU A 3 -0.16 18.24 -7.67
N ASP A 4 1.15 18.33 -7.90
CA ASP A 4 1.71 18.12 -9.25
C ASP A 4 2.12 16.68 -9.51
N SER A 5 2.45 15.92 -8.46
CA SER A 5 2.93 14.54 -8.56
C SER A 5 2.47 13.68 -7.40
N ILE A 6 2.46 12.38 -7.63
CA ILE A 6 2.17 11.34 -6.63
C ILE A 6 3.24 10.26 -6.69
N ARG A 7 3.40 9.56 -5.58
CA ARG A 7 4.29 8.42 -5.44
C ARG A 7 3.52 7.12 -5.62
N LYS A 8 3.89 6.36 -6.64
CA LYS A 8 3.40 4.98 -6.80
C LYS A 8 4.01 4.04 -5.74
N ARG A 9 3.42 2.85 -5.61
CA ARG A 9 3.92 1.79 -4.70
C ARG A 9 5.35 1.35 -5.00
N ASN A 10 5.78 1.45 -6.27
CA ASN A 10 7.15 1.16 -6.69
C ASN A 10 8.10 2.36 -6.50
N ASN A 11 7.74 3.35 -5.68
CA ASN A 11 8.45 4.60 -5.45
C ASN A 11 8.62 5.52 -6.66
N GLU A 12 8.07 5.16 -7.82
CA GLU A 12 8.08 6.03 -9.00
C GLU A 12 7.22 7.27 -8.78
N LEU A 13 7.76 8.44 -9.13
CA LEU A 13 7.01 9.68 -9.15
C LEU A 13 6.32 9.84 -10.50
N VAL A 14 5.03 10.07 -10.47
CA VAL A 14 4.22 10.30 -11.67
C VAL A 14 3.37 11.55 -11.52
N PRO A 15 2.98 12.22 -12.62
CA PRO A 15 2.06 13.34 -12.55
C PRO A 15 0.76 12.96 -11.87
N PHE A 16 0.24 13.88 -11.06
CA PHE A 16 -1.09 13.72 -10.48
C PHE A 16 -2.15 13.80 -11.57
N ASP A 17 -3.09 12.87 -11.54
CA ASP A 17 -4.18 12.77 -12.51
C ASP A 17 -5.53 12.73 -11.78
N ARG A 18 -6.24 13.85 -11.83
CA ARG A 18 -7.57 14.03 -11.24
C ARG A 18 -8.58 13.00 -11.76
N SER A 19 -8.50 12.66 -13.04
CA SER A 19 -9.47 11.75 -13.67
C SER A 19 -9.48 10.36 -13.03
N ARG A 20 -8.37 9.93 -12.43
CA ARG A 20 -8.28 8.65 -11.73
C ARG A 20 -9.15 8.61 -10.48
N ILE A 21 -9.27 9.72 -9.76
CA ILE A 21 -10.17 9.84 -8.60
C ILE A 21 -11.61 9.84 -9.09
N GLU A 22 -11.92 10.66 -10.09
CA GLU A 22 -13.26 10.76 -10.66
C GLU A 22 -13.75 9.41 -11.17
N ASN A 23 -12.94 8.70 -11.98
CA ASN A 23 -13.27 7.37 -12.49
C ASN A 23 -13.50 6.34 -11.37
N ALA A 24 -12.68 6.37 -10.31
CA ALA A 24 -12.84 5.44 -9.20
C ALA A 24 -14.15 5.68 -8.42
N ILE A 25 -14.53 6.93 -8.22
CA ILE A 25 -15.80 7.30 -7.57
C ILE A 25 -16.98 6.98 -8.51
N GLU A 26 -16.83 7.26 -9.79
CA GLU A 26 -17.87 6.93 -10.81
C GLU A 26 -18.17 5.44 -10.83
N GLN A 27 -17.15 4.57 -10.82
CA GLN A 27 -17.36 3.12 -10.76
C GLN A 27 -18.10 2.70 -9.49
N ALA A 28 -17.83 3.33 -8.35
CA ALA A 28 -18.56 3.07 -7.12
C ALA A 28 -20.03 3.55 -7.20
N CYS A 29 -20.29 4.68 -7.86
CA CYS A 29 -21.64 5.18 -8.11
C CYS A 29 -22.43 4.25 -9.07
N LEU A 30 -21.82 3.84 -10.16
CA LEU A 30 -22.43 2.94 -11.14
C LEU A 30 -22.79 1.58 -10.53
N ALA A 31 -21.96 1.06 -9.62
CA ALA A 31 -22.22 -0.21 -8.93
C ALA A 31 -23.52 -0.22 -8.10
N ILE A 32 -24.02 0.95 -7.71
CA ILE A 32 -25.30 1.10 -6.97
C ILE A 32 -26.41 1.70 -7.86
N GLY A 33 -26.19 1.78 -9.18
CA GLY A 33 -27.17 2.35 -10.11
C GLY A 33 -27.31 3.87 -10.01
N HIS A 34 -26.38 4.55 -9.35
CA HIS A 34 -26.33 6.01 -9.25
C HIS A 34 -25.42 6.60 -10.33
N ASN A 35 -25.94 7.61 -11.05
CA ASN A 35 -25.13 8.43 -11.96
C ASN A 35 -25.28 9.90 -11.56
N ASP A 36 -24.43 10.34 -10.64
CA ASP A 36 -24.47 11.70 -10.10
C ASP A 36 -23.34 12.55 -10.70
N ILE A 37 -23.62 13.08 -11.90
CA ILE A 37 -22.66 13.86 -12.71
C ILE A 37 -22.18 15.12 -11.96
N ILE A 38 -22.97 15.65 -11.03
CA ILE A 38 -22.63 16.86 -10.28
C ILE A 38 -21.78 16.52 -9.03
N PHE A 39 -22.14 15.45 -8.35
CA PHE A 39 -21.47 15.04 -7.11
C PHE A 39 -19.99 14.67 -7.32
N ILE A 40 -19.70 13.90 -8.37
CA ILE A 40 -18.35 13.39 -8.61
C ILE A 40 -17.32 14.52 -8.76
N PRO A 41 -17.49 15.53 -9.61
CA PRO A 41 -16.55 16.65 -9.70
C PRO A 41 -16.44 17.48 -8.43
N GLN A 42 -17.54 17.65 -7.67
CA GLN A 42 -17.56 18.41 -6.43
C GLN A 42 -16.72 17.71 -5.35
N ILE A 43 -17.02 16.44 -5.04
CA ILE A 43 -16.29 15.68 -4.03
C ILE A 43 -14.81 15.52 -4.40
N THR A 44 -14.51 15.33 -5.68
CA THR A 44 -13.13 15.25 -6.17
C THR A 44 -12.38 16.55 -5.90
N THR A 45 -13.04 17.69 -6.09
CA THR A 45 -12.43 19.00 -5.80
C THR A 45 -12.16 19.16 -4.29
N GLU A 46 -13.07 18.73 -3.43
CA GLU A 46 -12.88 18.75 -1.97
C GLU A 46 -11.72 17.84 -1.55
N ILE A 47 -11.61 16.64 -2.13
CA ILE A 47 -10.52 15.71 -1.86
C ILE A 47 -9.18 16.33 -2.25
N ILE A 48 -9.08 16.90 -3.44
CA ILE A 48 -7.84 17.54 -3.92
C ILE A 48 -7.45 18.70 -3.02
N LEU A 49 -8.42 19.54 -2.61
CA LEU A 49 -8.16 20.66 -1.71
C LEU A 49 -7.66 20.19 -0.34
N ALA A 50 -8.24 19.11 0.19
CA ALA A 50 -7.80 18.51 1.44
C ALA A 50 -6.38 17.93 1.35
N LEU A 51 -6.04 17.26 0.24
CA LEU A 51 -4.68 16.77 -0.03
C LEU A 51 -3.69 17.92 -0.15
N GLN A 52 -4.04 18.98 -0.85
CA GLN A 52 -3.22 20.20 -0.95
C GLN A 52 -3.02 20.87 0.41
N THR A 53 -4.04 20.90 1.24
CA THR A 53 -3.95 21.47 2.59
C THR A 53 -3.05 20.62 3.48
N ARG A 54 -3.15 19.28 3.39
CA ARG A 54 -2.39 18.35 4.23
C ARG A 54 -0.91 18.28 3.81
N PHE A 55 -0.62 18.26 2.53
CA PHE A 55 0.72 18.03 1.98
C PHE A 55 1.36 19.28 1.36
N GLY A 56 0.56 20.31 1.09
CA GLY A 56 1.06 21.56 0.50
C GLY A 56 2.06 22.26 1.41
N GLY A 57 3.22 22.62 0.86
CA GLY A 57 4.31 23.25 1.62
C GLY A 57 5.23 22.27 2.35
N THR A 58 5.02 20.97 2.22
CA THR A 58 5.93 19.93 2.70
C THR A 58 6.75 19.36 1.55
N GLU A 59 7.91 18.75 1.86
CA GLU A 59 8.68 17.97 0.89
C GLU A 59 8.06 16.58 0.60
N TYR A 60 7.00 16.25 1.31
CA TYR A 60 6.34 14.96 1.18
C TYR A 60 5.46 14.93 -0.08
N VAL A 61 5.75 13.98 -0.97
CA VAL A 61 4.90 13.67 -2.13
C VAL A 61 3.91 12.59 -1.73
N PRO A 62 2.58 12.87 -1.77
CA PRO A 62 1.58 11.89 -1.35
C PRO A 62 1.62 10.62 -2.19
N SER A 63 1.40 9.51 -1.53
CA SER A 63 1.29 8.19 -2.13
C SER A 63 -0.10 7.95 -2.74
N VAL A 64 -0.22 6.88 -3.53
CA VAL A 64 -1.53 6.40 -4.01
C VAL A 64 -2.44 6.06 -2.82
N GLU A 65 -1.88 5.52 -1.75
CA GLU A 65 -2.60 5.17 -0.52
C GLU A 65 -3.16 6.41 0.17
N ASP A 66 -2.36 7.48 0.32
CA ASP A 66 -2.83 8.76 0.89
C ASP A 66 -4.04 9.33 0.13
N ILE A 67 -4.02 9.20 -1.21
CA ILE A 67 -5.14 9.64 -2.05
C ILE A 67 -6.36 8.75 -1.81
N GLN A 68 -6.19 7.43 -1.79
CA GLN A 68 -7.28 6.49 -1.56
C GLN A 68 -7.94 6.69 -0.19
N ASP A 69 -7.13 6.91 0.85
CA ASP A 69 -7.62 7.20 2.21
C ASP A 69 -8.38 8.53 2.25
N ALA A 70 -7.91 9.55 1.52
CA ALA A 70 -8.64 10.81 1.39
C ALA A 70 -9.98 10.63 0.67
N VAL A 71 -10.05 9.81 -0.38
CA VAL A 71 -11.32 9.49 -1.08
C VAL A 71 -12.30 8.81 -0.13
N GLU A 72 -11.87 7.76 0.59
CA GLU A 72 -12.71 7.05 1.56
C GLU A 72 -13.28 8.01 2.62
N LEU A 73 -12.39 8.81 3.21
CA LEU A 73 -12.78 9.76 4.25
C LEU A 73 -13.83 10.78 3.77
N HIS A 74 -13.66 11.32 2.55
CA HIS A 74 -14.58 12.32 2.03
C HIS A 74 -15.90 11.70 1.58
N LEU A 75 -15.90 10.52 0.99
CA LEU A 75 -17.12 9.77 0.68
C LEU A 75 -17.92 9.47 1.96
N MET A 76 -17.27 9.04 3.05
CA MET A 76 -17.92 8.83 4.33
C MET A 76 -18.50 10.14 4.91
N ARG A 77 -17.74 11.23 4.87
CA ARG A 77 -18.18 12.55 5.38
C ARG A 77 -19.32 13.17 4.57
N SER A 78 -19.41 12.88 3.29
CA SER A 78 -20.51 13.35 2.42
C SER A 78 -21.87 12.72 2.78
N GLY A 79 -21.90 11.74 3.69
CA GLY A 79 -23.11 11.00 4.05
C GLY A 79 -23.57 9.98 3.00
N ARG A 80 -22.83 9.82 1.91
CA ARG A 80 -23.14 8.85 0.85
C ARG A 80 -22.53 7.48 1.14
N TYR A 81 -23.00 6.87 2.23
CA TYR A 81 -22.42 5.65 2.80
C TYR A 81 -22.42 4.46 1.85
N GLU A 82 -23.42 4.32 0.98
CA GLU A 82 -23.46 3.24 -0.01
C GLU A 82 -22.34 3.38 -1.03
N ILE A 83 -22.08 4.60 -1.53
CA ILE A 83 -20.96 4.86 -2.46
C ILE A 83 -19.62 4.57 -1.75
N ALA A 84 -19.47 5.07 -0.52
CA ALA A 84 -18.27 4.82 0.29
C ALA A 84 -18.03 3.33 0.49
N LYS A 85 -19.07 2.57 0.86
CA LYS A 85 -19.00 1.11 1.04
C LYS A 85 -18.54 0.39 -0.23
N HIS A 86 -19.13 0.73 -1.37
CA HIS A 86 -18.74 0.12 -2.65
C HIS A 86 -17.31 0.47 -3.04
N TYR A 87 -16.88 1.72 -2.84
CA TYR A 87 -15.51 2.14 -3.07
C TYR A 87 -14.51 1.35 -2.21
N ILE A 88 -14.77 1.23 -0.90
CA ILE A 88 -13.92 0.50 0.06
C ILE A 88 -13.87 -0.99 -0.32
N THR A 89 -15.01 -1.61 -0.60
CA THR A 89 -15.08 -3.02 -0.99
C THR A 89 -14.32 -3.28 -2.30
N TYR A 90 -14.47 -2.39 -3.30
CA TYR A 90 -13.74 -2.50 -4.54
C TYR A 90 -12.22 -2.35 -4.33
N ARG A 91 -11.80 -1.36 -3.53
CA ARG A 91 -10.39 -1.16 -3.16
C ARG A 91 -9.82 -2.42 -2.51
N GLN A 92 -10.54 -2.99 -1.54
CA GLN A 92 -10.14 -4.22 -0.85
C GLN A 92 -9.98 -5.38 -1.83
N LYS A 93 -10.97 -5.61 -2.69
CA LYS A 93 -10.89 -6.63 -3.73
C LYS A 93 -9.67 -6.47 -4.65
N ARG A 94 -9.35 -5.22 -5.05
CA ARG A 94 -8.16 -4.94 -5.87
C ARG A 94 -6.85 -5.17 -5.12
N ILE A 95 -6.83 -5.07 -3.79
CA ILE A 95 -5.68 -5.43 -2.96
C ILE A 95 -5.52 -6.96 -2.96
N GLU A 96 -6.61 -7.69 -2.72
CA GLU A 96 -6.62 -9.16 -2.72
C GLU A 96 -6.17 -9.74 -4.06
N GLU A 97 -6.75 -9.29 -5.18
CA GLU A 97 -6.34 -9.71 -6.52
C GLU A 97 -4.83 -9.50 -6.78
N ARG A 98 -4.27 -8.40 -6.30
CA ARG A 98 -2.83 -8.15 -6.45
C ARG A 98 -1.98 -9.07 -5.59
N ASN A 99 -2.42 -9.33 -4.37
CA ASN A 99 -1.73 -10.25 -3.46
C ASN A 99 -1.71 -11.66 -4.05
N GLU A 100 -2.83 -12.14 -4.59
CA GLU A 100 -2.92 -13.42 -5.29
C GLU A 100 -1.92 -13.51 -6.46
N ILE A 101 -1.83 -12.46 -7.29
CA ILE A 101 -0.86 -12.40 -8.40
C ILE A 101 0.59 -12.46 -7.88
N VAL A 102 0.89 -11.78 -6.78
CA VAL A 102 2.23 -11.79 -6.18
C VAL A 102 2.55 -13.18 -5.62
N GLU A 103 1.61 -13.81 -4.90
CA GLU A 103 1.76 -15.17 -4.38
C GLU A 103 2.01 -16.16 -5.51
N GLU A 104 1.21 -16.12 -6.57
CA GLU A 104 1.37 -16.98 -7.73
C GLU A 104 2.77 -16.82 -8.38
N LYS A 105 3.24 -15.58 -8.51
CA LYS A 105 4.60 -15.30 -9.03
C LYS A 105 5.71 -15.79 -8.10
N ILE A 106 5.51 -15.75 -6.79
CA ILE A 106 6.46 -16.30 -5.80
C ILE A 106 6.53 -17.82 -5.95
N GLU A 107 5.38 -18.51 -5.99
CA GLU A 107 5.30 -19.96 -6.15
C GLU A 107 5.96 -20.43 -7.45
N LYS A 108 5.75 -19.71 -8.56
CA LYS A 108 6.37 -20.00 -9.86
C LYS A 108 7.83 -19.54 -9.98
N GLN A 109 8.38 -18.89 -8.95
CA GLN A 109 9.72 -18.27 -8.98
C GLN A 109 9.89 -17.22 -10.10
N GLU A 110 8.80 -16.57 -10.48
CA GLU A 110 8.76 -15.55 -11.54
C GLU A 110 8.88 -14.13 -10.99
N LEU A 111 8.69 -13.94 -9.67
CA LEU A 111 8.84 -12.62 -9.04
C LEU A 111 10.31 -12.19 -9.13
N LYS A 112 10.53 -10.99 -9.64
CA LYS A 112 11.87 -10.43 -9.83
C LYS A 112 12.14 -9.29 -8.86
N ILE A 113 13.40 -9.15 -8.46
CA ILE A 113 13.88 -8.07 -7.62
C ILE A 113 15.02 -7.33 -8.32
N GLN A 114 15.11 -6.03 -8.08
CA GLN A 114 16.22 -5.21 -8.53
C GLN A 114 17.21 -5.00 -7.39
N LYS A 115 18.45 -5.42 -7.60
CA LYS A 115 19.56 -5.18 -6.66
C LYS A 115 20.04 -3.73 -6.71
N ARG A 116 20.79 -3.31 -5.67
CA ARG A 116 21.39 -1.96 -5.59
C ARG A 116 22.31 -1.61 -6.76
N ASP A 117 22.93 -2.62 -7.38
CA ASP A 117 23.80 -2.50 -8.56
C ASP A 117 23.03 -2.56 -9.89
N GLY A 118 21.69 -2.57 -9.84
CA GLY A 118 20.81 -2.62 -11.01
C GLY A 118 20.54 -4.01 -11.57
N ARG A 119 21.20 -5.08 -11.08
CA ARG A 119 20.94 -6.45 -11.53
C ARG A 119 19.54 -6.89 -11.13
N ILE A 120 18.92 -7.68 -12.00
CA ILE A 120 17.63 -8.32 -11.75
C ILE A 120 17.87 -9.77 -11.38
N GLU A 121 17.30 -10.20 -10.26
CA GLU A 121 17.37 -11.58 -9.76
C GLU A 121 15.97 -12.09 -9.45
N ALA A 122 15.80 -13.41 -9.44
CA ALA A 122 14.58 -14.04 -8.92
C ALA A 122 14.47 -13.77 -7.41
N PHE A 123 13.25 -13.50 -6.96
CA PHE A 123 12.94 -13.34 -5.54
C PHE A 123 13.02 -14.70 -4.84
N ASP A 124 13.56 -14.73 -3.63
CA ASP A 124 13.73 -15.93 -2.83
C ASP A 124 13.11 -15.71 -1.44
N MET A 125 11.96 -16.32 -1.22
CA MET A 125 11.23 -16.24 0.05
C MET A 125 12.02 -16.88 1.22
N ALA A 126 12.89 -17.88 0.94
CA ALA A 126 13.69 -18.48 1.99
C ALA A 126 14.68 -17.49 2.61
N LYS A 127 15.20 -16.54 1.81
CA LYS A 127 16.04 -15.44 2.33
C LYS A 127 15.25 -14.54 3.27
N ILE A 128 14.00 -14.23 2.95
CA ILE A 128 13.13 -13.39 3.80
C ILE A 128 12.82 -14.11 5.12
N ARG A 129 12.46 -15.40 5.05
CA ARG A 129 12.26 -16.22 6.25
C ARG A 129 13.49 -16.15 7.16
N ARG A 130 14.67 -16.36 6.60
CA ARG A 130 15.93 -16.31 7.37
C ARG A 130 16.17 -14.93 8.00
N VAL A 131 15.82 -13.86 7.32
CA VAL A 131 15.94 -12.50 7.87
C VAL A 131 15.01 -12.33 9.08
N PHE A 132 13.76 -12.80 9.01
CA PHE A 132 12.85 -12.79 10.14
C PHE A 132 13.33 -13.68 11.31
N GLU A 133 13.81 -14.88 11.00
CA GLU A 133 14.38 -15.79 12.02
C GLU A 133 15.55 -15.15 12.77
N ILE A 134 16.48 -14.52 12.06
CA ILE A 134 17.61 -13.80 12.67
C ILE A 134 17.12 -12.63 13.52
N ALA A 135 16.13 -11.89 13.04
CA ALA A 135 15.58 -10.76 13.79
C ALA A 135 14.82 -11.21 15.05
N ALA A 136 14.11 -12.32 14.99
CA ALA A 136 13.30 -12.86 16.08
C ALA A 136 14.07 -13.77 17.05
N ASN A 137 15.34 -14.06 16.84
CA ASN A 137 16.15 -15.09 17.54
C ASN A 137 16.09 -15.08 19.09
N SER A 138 15.61 -14.02 19.72
CA SER A 138 15.48 -13.89 21.17
C SER A 138 14.02 -13.75 21.63
N HIS A 139 13.05 -13.88 20.74
CA HIS A 139 11.65 -13.55 20.98
C HIS A 139 10.74 -14.73 20.60
N SER A 140 10.51 -15.63 21.56
CA SER A 140 9.80 -16.90 21.34
C SER A 140 8.29 -16.74 21.05
N ALA A 141 7.70 -15.59 21.34
CA ALA A 141 6.30 -15.31 21.04
C ALA A 141 6.07 -14.80 19.60
N VAL A 142 7.16 -14.54 18.85
CA VAL A 142 7.05 -14.06 17.46
C VAL A 142 6.80 -15.24 16.52
N ASP A 143 5.69 -15.22 15.85
CA ASP A 143 5.33 -16.20 14.82
C ASP A 143 5.98 -15.83 13.48
N ILE A 144 7.02 -16.58 13.09
CA ILE A 144 7.74 -16.39 11.83
C ILE A 144 6.86 -16.75 10.63
N ASP A 145 6.03 -17.78 10.74
CA ASP A 145 5.15 -18.19 9.63
C ASP A 145 4.11 -17.11 9.35
N LEU A 146 3.60 -16.47 10.39
CA LEU A 146 2.71 -15.31 10.25
C LEU A 146 3.41 -14.14 9.55
N LEU A 147 4.66 -13.82 9.90
CA LEU A 147 5.43 -12.76 9.24
C LEU A 147 5.69 -13.08 7.77
N VAL A 148 6.10 -14.32 7.47
CA VAL A 148 6.39 -14.77 6.10
C VAL A 148 5.12 -14.77 5.26
N SER A 149 4.00 -15.28 5.77
CA SER A 149 2.73 -15.35 5.03
C SER A 149 2.15 -13.96 4.72
N ASN A 150 2.43 -12.96 5.54
CA ASN A 150 1.92 -11.60 5.31
C ASN A 150 2.93 -10.67 4.61
N PHE A 151 4.16 -11.11 4.44
CA PHE A 151 5.20 -10.31 3.78
C PHE A 151 4.85 -9.99 2.31
N HIS A 152 4.19 -10.91 1.59
CA HIS A 152 3.80 -10.72 0.19
C HIS A 152 2.91 -9.50 -0.04
N THR A 153 2.15 -9.07 0.97
CA THR A 153 1.26 -7.90 0.86
C THR A 153 2.03 -6.58 0.67
N ASN A 154 3.31 -6.57 1.03
CA ASN A 154 4.19 -5.40 1.01
C ASN A 154 5.18 -5.41 -0.15
N ILE A 155 5.10 -6.39 -1.07
CA ILE A 155 6.01 -6.51 -2.20
C ILE A 155 5.28 -6.50 -3.55
N PHE A 156 6.04 -6.27 -4.61
CA PHE A 156 5.56 -6.26 -5.99
C PHE A 156 6.69 -6.68 -6.95
N ASP A 157 6.33 -7.04 -8.16
CA ASP A 157 7.30 -7.46 -9.17
C ASP A 157 8.22 -6.28 -9.58
N GLY A 158 9.52 -6.52 -9.58
CA GLY A 158 10.53 -5.49 -9.83
C GLY A 158 10.90 -4.63 -8.62
N ILE A 159 10.44 -4.99 -7.41
CA ILE A 159 10.80 -4.28 -6.17
C ILE A 159 12.32 -4.23 -5.98
N ASN A 160 12.84 -3.08 -5.53
CA ASN A 160 14.26 -2.99 -5.24
C ASN A 160 14.60 -3.56 -3.84
N SER A 161 15.85 -3.96 -3.65
CA SER A 161 16.29 -4.61 -2.41
C SER A 161 16.23 -3.70 -1.18
N ARG A 162 16.22 -2.36 -1.34
CA ARG A 162 16.02 -1.42 -0.23
C ARG A 162 14.57 -1.44 0.23
N ASP A 163 13.63 -1.44 -0.71
CA ASP A 163 12.20 -1.46 -0.39
C ASP A 163 11.79 -2.83 0.21
N ILE A 164 12.47 -3.92 -0.16
CA ILE A 164 12.31 -5.22 0.51
C ILE A 164 12.67 -5.12 2.00
N SER A 165 13.80 -4.48 2.33
CA SER A 165 14.17 -4.27 3.74
C SER A 165 13.11 -3.44 4.48
N GLN A 166 12.58 -2.42 3.84
CA GLN A 166 11.49 -1.63 4.41
C GLN A 166 10.19 -2.45 4.56
N ALA A 167 9.87 -3.29 3.58
CA ALA A 167 8.71 -4.18 3.63
C ALA A 167 8.80 -5.17 4.82
N THR A 168 10.00 -5.73 5.11
CA THR A 168 10.17 -6.60 6.30
C THR A 168 9.89 -5.84 7.60
N ILE A 169 10.37 -4.60 7.71
CA ILE A 169 10.12 -3.75 8.89
C ILE A 169 8.64 -3.45 9.03
N MET A 170 7.97 -3.09 7.94
CA MET A 170 6.54 -2.77 7.95
C MET A 170 5.68 -3.99 8.30
N THR A 171 6.03 -5.17 7.77
CA THR A 171 5.36 -6.42 8.15
C THR A 171 5.48 -6.68 9.65
N ALA A 172 6.66 -6.54 10.26
CA ALA A 172 6.80 -6.73 11.70
C ALA A 172 6.02 -5.66 12.51
N LYS A 173 6.02 -4.41 12.03
CA LYS A 173 5.28 -3.31 12.69
C LYS A 173 3.79 -3.52 12.73
N SER A 174 3.18 -4.14 11.72
CA SER A 174 1.72 -4.36 11.68
C SER A 174 1.21 -5.29 12.78
N TYR A 175 2.11 -6.03 13.46
CA TYR A 175 1.77 -6.96 14.55
C TYR A 175 2.11 -6.44 15.95
N ILE A 176 2.63 -5.22 16.11
CA ILE A 176 3.01 -4.65 17.41
C ILE A 176 1.80 -4.55 18.36
N GLU A 177 0.62 -4.27 17.83
CA GLU A 177 -0.61 -4.19 18.64
C GLU A 177 -1.06 -5.57 19.15
N GLN A 178 -0.68 -6.67 18.47
CA GLN A 178 -0.99 -8.04 18.88
C GLN A 178 -0.01 -8.54 19.97
N ASP A 179 1.28 -8.29 19.78
CA ASP A 179 2.33 -8.59 20.76
C ASP A 179 3.47 -7.57 20.67
N PRO A 180 3.82 -6.90 21.79
CA PRO A 180 4.93 -5.94 21.84
C PRO A 180 6.29 -6.49 21.40
N GLN A 181 6.52 -7.82 21.41
CA GLN A 181 7.77 -8.42 20.96
C GLN A 181 8.07 -8.14 19.48
N TYR A 182 7.04 -7.94 18.66
CA TYR A 182 7.24 -7.53 17.26
C TYR A 182 7.93 -6.16 17.12
N SER A 183 7.86 -5.29 18.14
CA SER A 183 8.59 -4.01 18.14
C SER A 183 10.10 -4.22 18.17
N TYR A 184 10.58 -5.20 18.94
CA TYR A 184 12.00 -5.55 18.99
C TYR A 184 12.47 -6.16 17.66
N VAL A 185 11.63 -7.00 17.05
CA VAL A 185 11.91 -7.56 15.73
C VAL A 185 11.99 -6.46 14.68
N ALA A 186 11.04 -5.53 14.66
CA ALA A 186 11.06 -4.39 13.76
C ALA A 186 12.29 -3.49 13.94
N ALA A 187 12.68 -3.23 15.21
CA ALA A 187 13.89 -2.47 15.52
C ALA A 187 15.16 -3.19 15.04
N LYS A 188 15.26 -4.51 15.23
CA LYS A 188 16.40 -5.29 14.78
C LYS A 188 16.50 -5.36 13.26
N LEU A 189 15.37 -5.51 12.55
CA LEU A 189 15.30 -5.43 11.10
C LEU A 189 15.76 -4.06 10.56
N PHE A 190 15.46 -2.98 11.28
CA PHE A 190 15.92 -1.64 10.92
C PHE A 190 17.44 -1.47 11.04
N LEU A 191 18.08 -2.20 11.95
CA LEU A 191 19.52 -2.14 12.22
C LEU A 191 20.35 -3.08 11.32
N MET A 192 19.72 -3.97 10.56
CA MET A 192 20.37 -4.91 9.62
C MET A 192 20.55 -4.29 8.24
#